data_885b09a23f1d0d35650cec09d6d111e1
#
_entry.id   885b09a23f1d0d35650cec09d6d111e1
#
_cell.length_a   1.000
_cell.length_b   1.000
_cell.length_c   1.000
_cell.angle_alpha   90.00
_cell.angle_beta   90.00
_cell.angle_gamma   90.00
#
_symmetry.space_group_name_H-M   'P 1'
#
loop_
_entity.id
_entity.type
_entity.pdbx_description
1 polymer ?
#
loop_
_entity_poly.entity_id
_entity_poly.type
_entity_poly.pdbx_seq_one_letter_code
_entity_poly.pdbx_strand_id
1 'polypeptide(L)'
;MSHIEEWQTQARKVLSTCEDVKENYAVIKNQLMAVLDTWKSMAVEEKSSCESIANEIRRKMVVFIKSDLQELGKEAISAAASVSDEKTLQDLKVSFLGKKGKLTAILRSMKDLSADERPVIGALANQVRSDVEASLAKKLEELKYKRLDERIQSETVDITLPARHRRTGHIHPLEKALREIMKSFVRMGYSVEEGPEIEEDFYNFECLNLAKDHPARDMQDSFYLTKEILLRTHTSPVQVRTLRRHEPNSPIRMIAPGKVFRWDNDATHSPVFHQVEGLVVDKGIKFSDLKGTLEIFLKDLFGSDTKIRFRASYFPFTEPSAEVDISFASRTHSKSDDPDWLEILGCGMVHSKVLSLNGYDPAKVSGFAFGMGIERIAMLLYGIDDLRNFYENDVRFLKQF
;
A
#
# COMPACT_ATOMS: atom_id res chain seq x y z
N MET A 1 13.77 -83.24 36.31
CA MET A 1 14.64 -82.42 35.47
C MET A 1 14.89 -81.10 36.16
N SER A 2 16.15 -80.61 36.15
CA SER A 2 16.42 -79.31 36.72
C SER A 2 15.79 -78.21 35.87
N HIS A 3 15.47 -77.13 36.50
CA HIS A 3 14.90 -75.95 35.76
C HIS A 3 15.77 -75.53 34.56
N ILE A 4 17.06 -75.79 34.63
CA ILE A 4 18.08 -75.58 33.62
C ILE A 4 17.90 -76.54 32.41
N GLU A 5 17.70 -77.80 32.69
CA GLU A 5 17.50 -78.83 31.63
C GLU A 5 16.23 -78.67 30.89
N GLU A 6 15.14 -78.19 31.52
CA GLU A 6 13.90 -77.84 30.94
C GLU A 6 14.07 -76.64 29.98
N TRP A 7 14.71 -75.58 30.45
CA TRP A 7 15.00 -74.40 29.66
C TRP A 7 15.90 -74.74 28.44
N GLN A 8 16.99 -75.51 28.67
CA GLN A 8 17.90 -75.89 27.59
C GLN A 8 17.18 -76.73 26.52
N THR A 9 16.27 -77.59 26.89
CA THR A 9 15.51 -78.44 26.02
C THR A 9 14.52 -77.58 25.21
N GLN A 10 13.85 -76.67 25.85
CA GLN A 10 12.94 -75.76 25.22
C GLN A 10 13.65 -74.79 24.23
N ALA A 11 14.79 -74.23 24.66
CA ALA A 11 15.61 -73.32 23.83
C ALA A 11 16.14 -74.01 22.56
N ARG A 12 16.65 -75.27 22.68
CA ARG A 12 17.12 -76.08 21.54
C ARG A 12 15.99 -76.44 20.61
N LYS A 13 14.81 -76.72 21.13
CA LYS A 13 13.60 -77.00 20.33
C LYS A 13 13.20 -75.78 19.52
N VAL A 14 13.21 -74.58 20.08
CA VAL A 14 12.91 -73.35 19.36
C VAL A 14 14.01 -73.00 18.36
N LEU A 15 15.28 -73.20 18.68
CA LEU A 15 16.39 -73.02 17.74
C LEU A 15 16.33 -73.96 16.53
N SER A 16 15.91 -75.24 16.71
CA SER A 16 15.75 -76.16 15.59
C SER A 16 14.60 -75.79 14.65
N THR A 17 13.56 -75.15 15.16
CA THR A 17 12.47 -74.66 14.31
C THR A 17 12.86 -73.43 13.51
N CYS A 18 14.02 -72.79 13.79
CA CYS A 18 14.49 -71.60 13.03
C CYS A 18 15.07 -71.96 11.63
N GLU A 19 15.17 -73.23 11.25
CA GLU A 19 15.66 -73.64 9.92
C GLU A 19 14.57 -73.52 8.82
N ASP A 20 13.27 -73.53 9.22
CA ASP A 20 12.10 -73.38 8.31
C ASP A 20 11.46 -71.98 8.44
N VAL A 21 12.17 -71.00 7.94
CA VAL A 21 11.92 -69.56 8.30
C VAL A 21 10.73 -68.92 7.58
N LYS A 22 10.13 -69.53 6.54
CA LYS A 22 9.17 -68.76 5.69
C LYS A 22 7.73 -68.76 6.17
N GLU A 23 7.25 -69.77 6.85
CA GLU A 23 5.79 -69.85 7.16
C GLU A 23 5.41 -69.44 8.61
N ASN A 24 6.38 -69.38 9.56
CA ASN A 24 6.07 -69.12 10.97
C ASN A 24 6.94 -68.04 11.63
N TYR A 25 7.43 -67.10 10.88
CA TYR A 25 8.39 -66.05 11.30
C TYR A 25 8.01 -65.34 12.61
N ALA A 26 6.79 -64.79 12.71
CA ALA A 26 6.34 -64.06 13.90
C ALA A 26 6.21 -64.97 15.15
N VAL A 27 5.81 -66.23 14.93
CA VAL A 27 5.66 -67.24 16.00
C VAL A 27 7.04 -67.64 16.55
N ILE A 28 7.98 -67.93 15.66
CA ILE A 28 9.37 -68.31 16.03
C ILE A 28 10.07 -67.13 16.75
N LYS A 29 9.93 -65.91 16.27
CA LYS A 29 10.47 -64.71 16.90
C LYS A 29 9.93 -64.49 18.33
N ASN A 30 8.62 -64.63 18.53
CA ASN A 30 8.00 -64.51 19.84
C ASN A 30 8.44 -65.65 20.79
N GLN A 31 8.59 -66.88 20.27
CA GLN A 31 9.11 -67.99 21.05
C GLN A 31 10.58 -67.77 21.51
N LEU A 32 11.44 -67.29 20.59
CA LEU A 32 12.84 -66.92 20.91
C LEU A 32 12.88 -65.79 21.96
N MET A 33 12.03 -64.77 21.87
CA MET A 33 11.94 -63.74 22.90
C MET A 33 11.51 -64.32 24.26
N ALA A 34 10.47 -65.13 24.29
CA ALA A 34 9.97 -65.72 25.51
C ALA A 34 11.03 -66.59 26.21
N VAL A 35 11.78 -67.38 25.44
CA VAL A 35 12.90 -68.23 25.96
C VAL A 35 14.01 -67.32 26.49
N LEU A 36 14.33 -66.21 25.81
CA LEU A 36 15.36 -65.26 26.29
C LEU A 36 14.93 -64.50 27.55
N ASP A 37 13.67 -64.15 27.68
CA ASP A 37 13.14 -63.49 28.89
C ASP A 37 13.14 -64.42 30.10
N THR A 38 12.82 -65.70 29.91
CA THR A 38 12.96 -66.75 30.97
C THR A 38 14.41 -66.89 31.40
N TRP A 39 15.39 -66.88 30.43
CA TRP A 39 16.83 -66.90 30.80
C TRP A 39 17.24 -65.66 31.59
N LYS A 40 16.72 -64.48 31.30
CA LYS A 40 17.02 -63.26 32.07
C LYS A 40 16.55 -63.31 33.49
N SER A 41 15.50 -64.04 33.79
CA SER A 41 14.97 -64.23 35.15
C SER A 41 15.66 -65.29 35.98
N MET A 42 16.55 -66.10 35.39
CA MET A 42 17.33 -67.13 36.10
C MET A 42 18.36 -66.57 37.07
N ALA A 43 18.79 -67.36 38.07
CA ALA A 43 19.88 -67.03 38.99
C ALA A 43 21.25 -66.95 38.27
N VAL A 44 22.20 -66.18 38.82
CA VAL A 44 23.49 -65.86 38.17
C VAL A 44 24.31 -67.15 37.86
N GLU A 45 24.25 -68.08 38.69
CA GLU A 45 24.97 -69.38 38.55
C GLU A 45 24.35 -70.26 37.46
N GLU A 46 23.03 -70.22 37.31
CA GLU A 46 22.30 -70.93 36.27
C GLU A 46 22.50 -70.30 34.88
N LYS A 47 22.66 -68.97 34.80
CA LYS A 47 22.93 -68.23 33.55
C LYS A 47 24.23 -68.65 32.90
N SER A 48 25.30 -68.91 33.71
CA SER A 48 26.61 -69.28 33.19
C SER A 48 26.60 -70.60 32.41
N SER A 49 25.82 -71.59 32.85
CA SER A 49 25.68 -72.87 32.12
C SER A 49 24.83 -72.85 30.86
N CYS A 50 24.03 -71.77 30.68
CA CYS A 50 23.13 -71.59 29.50
C CYS A 50 23.61 -70.54 28.55
N GLU A 51 24.74 -69.87 28.81
CA GLU A 51 25.19 -68.68 28.10
C GLU A 51 25.46 -68.91 26.59
N SER A 52 25.98 -70.07 26.22
CA SER A 52 26.25 -70.46 24.82
C SER A 52 24.96 -70.54 23.99
N ILE A 53 23.88 -71.11 24.54
CA ILE A 53 22.56 -71.20 23.90
C ILE A 53 21.92 -69.87 23.84
N ALA A 54 22.00 -69.04 24.88
CA ALA A 54 21.46 -67.67 24.87
C ALA A 54 22.14 -66.81 23.81
N ASN A 55 23.43 -66.94 23.61
CA ASN A 55 24.17 -66.25 22.56
C ASN A 55 23.76 -66.69 21.14
N GLU A 56 23.47 -68.00 20.95
CA GLU A 56 22.94 -68.49 19.68
C GLU A 56 21.54 -67.92 19.38
N ILE A 57 20.66 -67.83 20.38
CA ILE A 57 19.35 -67.21 20.25
C ILE A 57 19.50 -65.72 19.86
N ARG A 58 20.40 -65.00 20.51
CA ARG A 58 20.66 -63.59 20.14
C ARG A 58 21.11 -63.42 18.69
N ARG A 59 22.03 -64.26 18.22
CA ARG A 59 22.48 -64.25 16.82
C ARG A 59 21.33 -64.48 15.84
N LYS A 60 20.42 -65.42 16.10
CA LYS A 60 19.23 -65.65 15.28
C LYS A 60 18.31 -64.42 15.33
N MET A 61 18.09 -63.81 16.49
CA MET A 61 17.31 -62.56 16.60
C MET A 61 17.89 -61.39 15.79
N VAL A 62 19.23 -61.26 15.74
CA VAL A 62 19.88 -60.26 14.87
C VAL A 62 19.49 -60.41 13.42
N VAL A 63 19.46 -61.64 12.92
CA VAL A 63 19.04 -61.89 11.52
C VAL A 63 17.58 -61.48 11.28
N PHE A 64 16.70 -61.81 12.24
CA PHE A 64 15.29 -61.43 12.14
C PHE A 64 15.11 -59.92 12.17
N ILE A 65 15.79 -59.19 13.09
CA ILE A 65 15.70 -57.73 13.16
C ILE A 65 16.26 -57.07 11.92
N LYS A 66 17.31 -57.61 11.29
CA LYS A 66 17.83 -57.10 10.00
C LYS A 66 16.80 -57.26 8.88
N SER A 67 16.16 -58.42 8.80
CA SER A 67 15.10 -58.67 7.82
C SER A 67 13.90 -57.72 8.01
N ASP A 68 13.42 -57.57 9.25
CA ASP A 68 12.35 -56.67 9.63
C ASP A 68 12.62 -55.22 9.20
N LEU A 69 13.85 -54.74 9.45
CA LEU A 69 14.26 -53.38 9.08
C LEU A 69 14.29 -53.20 7.56
N GLN A 70 14.78 -54.19 6.80
CA GLN A 70 14.82 -54.10 5.34
C GLN A 70 13.45 -54.18 4.75
N GLU A 71 12.55 -55.04 5.24
CA GLU A 71 11.18 -55.12 4.79
C GLU A 71 10.40 -53.86 5.09
N LEU A 72 10.57 -53.30 6.31
CA LEU A 72 9.96 -52.03 6.69
C LEU A 72 10.42 -50.89 5.80
N GLY A 73 11.71 -50.83 5.45
CA GLY A 73 12.22 -49.87 4.51
C GLY A 73 11.55 -49.94 3.12
N LYS A 74 11.44 -51.17 2.59
CA LYS A 74 10.77 -51.41 1.29
C LYS A 74 9.28 -51.07 1.36
N GLU A 75 8.58 -51.47 2.44
CA GLU A 75 7.17 -51.14 2.67
C GLU A 75 6.95 -49.61 2.70
N ALA A 76 7.77 -48.89 3.46
CA ALA A 76 7.66 -47.45 3.57
C ALA A 76 7.93 -46.72 2.26
N ILE A 77 8.95 -47.13 1.51
CA ILE A 77 9.27 -46.53 0.19
C ILE A 77 8.17 -46.82 -0.83
N SER A 78 7.65 -48.07 -0.87
CA SER A 78 6.55 -48.43 -1.75
C SER A 78 5.27 -47.70 -1.41
N ALA A 79 4.95 -47.59 -0.11
CA ALA A 79 3.80 -46.81 0.36
C ALA A 79 3.94 -45.32 0.02
N ALA A 80 5.12 -44.72 0.19
CA ALA A 80 5.38 -43.35 -0.18
C ALA A 80 5.17 -43.09 -1.70
N ALA A 81 5.57 -44.03 -2.55
CA ALA A 81 5.38 -43.89 -4.01
C ALA A 81 3.90 -43.83 -4.45
N SER A 82 3.01 -44.53 -3.72
CA SER A 82 1.57 -44.60 -4.06
C SER A 82 0.74 -43.42 -3.53
N VAL A 83 1.32 -42.53 -2.70
CA VAL A 83 0.60 -41.38 -2.10
C VAL A 83 0.33 -40.31 -3.15
N SER A 84 -0.88 -39.74 -3.12
CA SER A 84 -1.36 -38.71 -4.05
C SER A 84 -1.52 -37.33 -3.41
N ASP A 85 -1.45 -37.21 -2.08
CA ASP A 85 -1.63 -35.95 -1.34
C ASP A 85 -0.64 -35.77 -0.19
N GLU A 86 -0.38 -34.50 0.17
CA GLU A 86 0.59 -34.13 1.21
C GLU A 86 0.19 -34.61 2.61
N LYS A 87 -1.13 -34.64 2.93
CA LYS A 87 -1.62 -35.02 4.25
C LYS A 87 -1.38 -36.50 4.50
N THR A 88 -1.76 -37.33 3.55
CA THR A 88 -1.51 -38.79 3.60
C THR A 88 -0.02 -39.09 3.68
N LEU A 89 0.83 -38.30 2.97
CA LEU A 89 2.29 -38.45 3.06
C LEU A 89 2.81 -38.14 4.46
N GLN A 90 2.28 -37.10 5.10
CA GLN A 90 2.64 -36.72 6.47
C GLN A 90 2.19 -37.78 7.50
N ASP A 91 0.97 -38.31 7.34
CA ASP A 91 0.45 -39.38 8.20
C ASP A 91 1.32 -40.65 8.04
N LEU A 92 1.73 -40.97 6.84
CA LEU A 92 2.65 -42.08 6.55
C LEU A 92 4.02 -41.85 7.22
N LYS A 93 4.58 -40.65 7.15
CA LYS A 93 5.81 -40.29 7.86
C LYS A 93 5.67 -40.53 9.35
N VAL A 94 4.57 -40.14 9.97
CA VAL A 94 4.32 -40.34 11.41
C VAL A 94 4.18 -41.83 11.76
N SER A 95 3.49 -42.61 10.90
CA SER A 95 3.29 -44.06 11.15
C SER A 95 4.56 -44.87 11.08
N PHE A 96 5.52 -44.52 10.22
CA PHE A 96 6.79 -45.22 10.10
C PHE A 96 7.89 -44.64 11.00
N LEU A 97 8.06 -43.33 11.05
CA LEU A 97 9.19 -42.64 11.69
C LEU A 97 8.82 -41.93 13.00
N GLY A 98 7.56 -41.89 13.39
CA GLY A 98 7.09 -41.21 14.60
C GLY A 98 7.57 -41.88 15.89
N LYS A 99 7.35 -41.19 17.04
CA LYS A 99 7.73 -41.73 18.38
C LYS A 99 7.10 -43.10 18.72
N LYS A 100 5.93 -43.38 18.13
CA LYS A 100 5.23 -44.68 18.25
C LYS A 100 5.22 -45.43 16.89
N GLY A 101 6.05 -45.00 15.95
CA GLY A 101 6.09 -45.58 14.61
C GLY A 101 6.72 -46.95 14.55
N LYS A 102 6.51 -47.66 13.41
CA LYS A 102 6.98 -49.03 13.20
C LYS A 102 8.49 -49.16 13.36
N LEU A 103 9.29 -48.19 12.88
CA LEU A 103 10.76 -48.20 13.05
C LEU A 103 11.18 -48.12 14.52
N THR A 104 10.50 -47.23 15.27
CA THR A 104 10.78 -47.06 16.69
C THR A 104 10.41 -48.33 17.50
N ALA A 105 9.36 -49.06 17.09
CA ALA A 105 9.00 -50.31 17.72
C ALA A 105 10.09 -51.41 17.53
N ILE A 106 10.64 -51.50 16.29
CA ILE A 106 11.75 -52.44 16.03
C ILE A 106 13.00 -52.03 16.82
N LEU A 107 13.34 -50.74 16.91
CA LEU A 107 14.48 -50.26 17.69
C LEU A 107 14.35 -50.55 19.18
N ARG A 108 13.14 -50.59 19.73
CA ARG A 108 12.94 -50.99 21.15
C ARG A 108 13.30 -52.43 21.41
N SER A 109 13.13 -53.35 20.45
CA SER A 109 13.51 -54.74 20.60
C SER A 109 15.03 -54.99 20.61
N MET A 110 15.84 -53.97 20.26
CA MET A 110 17.31 -54.02 20.34
C MET A 110 17.84 -54.04 21.79
N LYS A 111 17.02 -53.76 22.81
CA LYS A 111 17.45 -53.85 24.22
C LYS A 111 17.93 -55.22 24.61
N ASP A 112 17.50 -56.25 23.92
CA ASP A 112 17.77 -57.63 24.21
C ASP A 112 19.01 -58.19 23.48
N LEU A 113 19.66 -57.35 22.66
CA LEU A 113 20.89 -57.71 21.93
C LEU A 113 22.16 -57.46 22.75
N SER A 114 23.25 -58.16 22.38
CA SER A 114 24.58 -57.96 22.98
C SER A 114 25.15 -56.56 22.67
N ALA A 115 26.17 -56.15 23.48
CA ALA A 115 26.82 -54.85 23.30
C ALA A 115 27.48 -54.71 21.91
N ASP A 116 27.99 -55.79 21.34
CA ASP A 116 28.68 -55.79 20.04
C ASP A 116 27.73 -55.77 18.84
N GLU A 117 26.50 -56.29 18.99
CA GLU A 117 25.49 -56.38 17.94
C GLU A 117 24.64 -55.10 17.79
N ARG A 118 24.46 -54.33 18.87
CA ARG A 118 23.67 -53.10 18.88
C ARG A 118 24.17 -52.04 17.88
N PRO A 119 25.50 -51.79 17.75
CA PRO A 119 26.01 -50.80 16.80
C PRO A 119 25.68 -51.16 15.34
N VAL A 120 25.77 -52.45 14.99
CA VAL A 120 25.53 -52.96 13.63
C VAL A 120 24.05 -52.78 13.24
N ILE A 121 23.15 -53.15 14.14
CA ILE A 121 21.69 -52.95 13.90
C ILE A 121 21.33 -51.48 13.95
N GLY A 122 21.93 -50.68 14.81
CA GLY A 122 21.75 -49.25 14.89
C GLY A 122 22.18 -48.53 13.61
N ALA A 123 23.30 -48.93 13.01
CA ALA A 123 23.75 -48.40 11.72
C ALA A 123 22.76 -48.72 10.60
N LEU A 124 22.28 -49.99 10.54
CA LEU A 124 21.27 -50.39 9.55
C LEU A 124 19.94 -49.65 9.73
N ALA A 125 19.48 -49.50 10.96
CA ALA A 125 18.26 -48.75 11.26
C ALA A 125 18.36 -47.27 10.88
N ASN A 126 19.53 -46.66 11.11
CA ASN A 126 19.79 -45.29 10.66
C ASN A 126 19.83 -45.17 9.12
N GLN A 127 20.41 -46.17 8.43
CA GLN A 127 20.41 -46.21 6.97
C GLN A 127 18.97 -46.29 6.42
N VAL A 128 18.17 -47.24 6.92
CA VAL A 128 16.75 -47.41 6.52
C VAL A 128 15.97 -46.14 6.83
N ARG A 129 16.20 -45.52 7.96
CA ARG A 129 15.57 -44.22 8.29
C ARG A 129 15.92 -43.16 7.27
N SER A 130 17.21 -43.02 6.94
CA SER A 130 17.68 -42.03 5.96
C SER A 130 17.06 -42.27 4.58
N ASP A 131 17.00 -43.53 4.12
CA ASP A 131 16.46 -43.92 2.85
C ASP A 131 14.94 -43.61 2.76
N VAL A 132 14.20 -43.90 3.84
CA VAL A 132 12.77 -43.60 3.95
C VAL A 132 12.55 -42.07 3.99
N GLU A 133 13.34 -41.32 4.78
CA GLU A 133 13.25 -39.87 4.85
C GLU A 133 13.55 -39.22 3.47
N ALA A 134 14.55 -39.70 2.75
CA ALA A 134 14.89 -39.23 1.40
C ALA A 134 13.75 -39.52 0.40
N SER A 135 13.17 -40.72 0.44
CA SER A 135 12.04 -41.10 -0.40
C SER A 135 10.81 -40.23 -0.15
N LEU A 136 10.47 -39.99 1.13
CA LEU A 136 9.36 -39.12 1.52
C LEU A 136 9.60 -37.67 1.11
N ALA A 137 10.82 -37.15 1.25
CA ALA A 137 11.18 -35.81 0.82
C ALA A 137 11.05 -35.64 -0.68
N LYS A 138 11.56 -36.60 -1.47
CA LYS A 138 11.41 -36.60 -2.92
C LYS A 138 9.93 -36.59 -3.36
N LYS A 139 9.12 -37.45 -2.73
CA LYS A 139 7.69 -37.50 -3.05
C LYS A 139 6.95 -36.22 -2.69
N LEU A 140 7.30 -35.59 -1.56
CA LEU A 140 6.75 -34.29 -1.18
C LEU A 140 7.04 -33.21 -2.21
N GLU A 141 8.25 -33.20 -2.74
CA GLU A 141 8.66 -32.25 -3.78
C GLU A 141 7.90 -32.49 -5.08
N GLU A 142 7.74 -33.77 -5.51
CA GLU A 142 6.93 -34.13 -6.66
C GLU A 142 5.47 -33.67 -6.53
N LEU A 143 4.86 -33.87 -5.33
CA LEU A 143 3.48 -33.42 -5.08
C LEU A 143 3.35 -31.89 -5.11
N LYS A 144 4.35 -31.18 -4.58
CA LYS A 144 4.36 -29.71 -4.65
C LYS A 144 4.47 -29.20 -6.10
N TYR A 145 5.36 -29.80 -6.90
CA TYR A 145 5.49 -29.44 -8.31
C TYR A 145 4.20 -29.74 -9.09
N LYS A 146 3.60 -30.90 -8.86
CA LYS A 146 2.33 -31.25 -9.50
C LYS A 146 1.22 -30.26 -9.15
N ARG A 147 1.09 -29.89 -7.87
CA ARG A 147 0.11 -28.89 -7.42
C ARG A 147 0.38 -27.52 -8.01
N LEU A 148 1.65 -27.13 -8.14
CA LEU A 148 2.03 -25.87 -8.76
C LEU A 148 1.67 -25.87 -10.26
N ASP A 149 1.94 -26.95 -10.96
CA ASP A 149 1.62 -27.08 -12.38
C ASP A 149 0.11 -27.06 -12.64
N GLU A 150 -0.67 -27.79 -11.85
CA GLU A 150 -2.14 -27.74 -11.86
C GLU A 150 -2.67 -26.32 -11.62
N ARG A 151 -2.07 -25.60 -10.69
CA ARG A 151 -2.40 -24.20 -10.41
C ARG A 151 -2.06 -23.30 -11.60
N ILE A 152 -0.85 -23.41 -12.16
CA ILE A 152 -0.43 -22.64 -13.35
C ILE A 152 -1.38 -22.87 -14.50
N GLN A 153 -1.76 -24.14 -14.77
CA GLN A 153 -2.71 -24.47 -15.83
C GLN A 153 -4.10 -23.89 -15.59
N SER A 154 -4.59 -23.96 -14.34
CA SER A 154 -5.90 -23.39 -13.98
C SER A 154 -5.93 -21.85 -14.00
N GLU A 155 -4.80 -21.20 -13.73
CA GLU A 155 -4.65 -19.74 -13.74
C GLU A 155 -4.21 -19.21 -15.12
N THR A 156 -4.02 -20.07 -16.13
CA THR A 156 -3.64 -19.64 -17.48
C THR A 156 -4.73 -18.76 -18.08
N VAL A 157 -4.36 -17.54 -18.43
CA VAL A 157 -5.24 -16.55 -19.06
C VAL A 157 -4.95 -16.51 -20.55
N ASP A 158 -5.98 -16.56 -21.37
CA ASP A 158 -5.85 -16.37 -22.81
C ASP A 158 -5.48 -14.93 -23.12
N ILE A 159 -4.21 -14.69 -23.42
CA ILE A 159 -3.66 -13.36 -23.75
C ILE A 159 -4.04 -12.88 -25.16
N THR A 160 -4.67 -13.73 -25.98
CA THR A 160 -5.16 -13.34 -27.31
C THR A 160 -6.50 -12.62 -27.23
N LEU A 161 -7.22 -12.75 -26.11
CA LEU A 161 -8.44 -12.00 -25.88
C LEU A 161 -8.11 -10.51 -25.66
N PRO A 162 -8.90 -9.58 -26.25
CA PRO A 162 -8.68 -8.16 -26.05
C PRO A 162 -8.82 -7.81 -24.55
N ALA A 163 -7.83 -7.11 -24.03
CA ALA A 163 -7.85 -6.64 -22.64
C ALA A 163 -9.07 -5.74 -22.41
N ARG A 164 -9.72 -5.87 -21.25
CA ARG A 164 -10.71 -4.88 -20.82
C ARG A 164 -9.97 -3.57 -20.57
N HIS A 165 -10.24 -2.59 -21.44
CA HIS A 165 -9.74 -1.24 -21.20
C HIS A 165 -10.26 -0.74 -19.87
N ARG A 166 -9.34 -0.55 -18.91
CA ARG A 166 -9.67 0.21 -17.69
C ARG A 166 -9.98 1.64 -18.14
N ARG A 167 -11.19 2.09 -17.86
CA ARG A 167 -11.52 3.49 -18.06
C ARG A 167 -10.66 4.30 -17.09
N THR A 168 -9.73 5.07 -17.61
CA THR A 168 -8.97 6.04 -16.82
C THR A 168 -9.94 7.19 -16.49
N GLY A 169 -9.91 7.66 -15.25
CA GLY A 169 -10.62 8.86 -14.86
C GLY A 169 -10.01 10.09 -15.53
N HIS A 170 -10.76 11.17 -15.56
CA HIS A 170 -10.32 12.49 -16.06
C HIS A 170 -10.26 13.47 -14.89
N ILE A 171 -9.36 14.44 -14.99
CA ILE A 171 -9.27 15.52 -14.01
C ILE A 171 -10.43 16.48 -14.26
N HIS A 172 -11.11 16.93 -13.20
CA HIS A 172 -12.19 17.90 -13.31
C HIS A 172 -11.71 19.18 -14.00
N PRO A 173 -12.50 19.82 -14.91
CA PRO A 173 -12.04 20.98 -15.68
C PRO A 173 -11.59 22.17 -14.81
N LEU A 174 -12.23 22.42 -13.66
CA LEU A 174 -11.75 23.45 -12.72
C LEU A 174 -10.37 23.12 -12.16
N GLU A 175 -10.15 21.89 -11.75
CA GLU A 175 -8.85 21.45 -11.23
C GLU A 175 -7.75 21.52 -12.30
N LYS A 176 -8.10 21.22 -13.55
CA LYS A 176 -7.20 21.35 -14.69
C LYS A 176 -6.82 22.81 -14.94
N ALA A 177 -7.79 23.72 -14.93
CA ALA A 177 -7.55 25.15 -15.03
C ALA A 177 -6.69 25.67 -13.87
N LEU A 178 -7.02 25.28 -12.63
CA LEU A 178 -6.25 25.64 -11.44
C LEU A 178 -4.79 25.22 -11.55
N ARG A 179 -4.53 24.00 -11.98
CA ARG A 179 -3.15 23.49 -12.15
C ARG A 179 -2.36 24.28 -13.18
N GLU A 180 -2.96 24.68 -14.28
CA GLU A 180 -2.31 25.51 -15.29
C GLU A 180 -2.01 26.92 -14.75
N ILE A 181 -2.95 27.53 -14.00
CA ILE A 181 -2.74 28.82 -13.33
C ILE A 181 -1.57 28.73 -12.35
N MET A 182 -1.61 27.74 -11.43
CA MET A 182 -0.55 27.55 -10.45
C MET A 182 0.81 27.31 -11.10
N LYS A 183 0.87 26.48 -12.13
CA LYS A 183 2.10 26.18 -12.87
C LYS A 183 2.71 27.43 -13.51
N SER A 184 1.89 28.33 -14.07
CA SER A 184 2.37 29.60 -14.63
C SER A 184 3.01 30.47 -13.56
N PHE A 185 2.36 30.66 -12.40
CA PHE A 185 2.91 31.48 -11.32
C PHE A 185 4.13 30.84 -10.64
N VAL A 186 4.14 29.53 -10.42
CA VAL A 186 5.30 28.83 -9.84
C VAL A 186 6.53 28.98 -10.77
N ARG A 187 6.36 28.94 -12.09
CA ARG A 187 7.43 29.23 -13.05
C ARG A 187 7.98 30.66 -12.95
N MET A 188 7.14 31.61 -12.52
CA MET A 188 7.54 32.99 -12.26
C MET A 188 8.12 33.20 -10.85
N GLY A 189 8.32 32.09 -10.07
CA GLY A 189 8.93 32.13 -8.73
C GLY A 189 7.96 32.47 -7.59
N TYR A 190 6.66 32.22 -7.76
CA TYR A 190 5.67 32.37 -6.69
C TYR A 190 5.61 31.09 -5.85
N SER A 191 5.53 31.22 -4.51
CA SER A 191 5.13 30.14 -3.61
C SER A 191 3.61 29.98 -3.62
N VAL A 192 3.14 28.75 -3.35
CA VAL A 192 1.72 28.47 -3.15
C VAL A 192 1.45 28.42 -1.65
N GLU A 193 0.54 29.26 -1.18
CA GLU A 193 0.18 29.39 0.22
C GLU A 193 -1.28 28.99 0.43
N GLU A 194 -1.56 28.30 1.51
CA GLU A 194 -2.91 27.84 1.87
C GLU A 194 -3.34 28.42 3.22
N GLY A 195 -4.65 28.51 3.42
CA GLY A 195 -5.24 28.98 4.68
C GLY A 195 -6.63 28.39 4.92
N PRO A 196 -7.20 28.60 6.10
CA PRO A 196 -8.50 28.05 6.51
C PRO A 196 -9.65 28.62 5.68
N GLU A 197 -10.68 27.81 5.42
CA GLU A 197 -11.93 28.25 4.78
C GLU A 197 -12.85 28.94 5.79
N ILE A 198 -12.82 28.52 7.06
CA ILE A 198 -13.49 29.18 8.19
C ILE A 198 -12.51 30.15 8.78
N GLU A 199 -12.83 31.45 8.74
CA GLU A 199 -11.90 32.52 9.02
C GLU A 199 -12.45 33.51 10.08
N GLU A 200 -11.58 34.20 10.73
CA GLU A 200 -11.94 35.32 11.60
C GLU A 200 -12.21 36.58 10.77
N ASP A 201 -13.22 37.38 11.16
CA ASP A 201 -13.53 38.67 10.58
C ASP A 201 -12.30 39.62 10.53
N PHE A 202 -11.45 39.52 11.55
CA PHE A 202 -10.20 40.24 11.65
C PHE A 202 -9.28 40.03 10.44
N TYR A 203 -9.06 38.76 10.03
CA TYR A 203 -8.23 38.44 8.86
C TYR A 203 -8.95 38.67 7.52
N ASN A 204 -10.28 38.42 7.50
CA ASN A 204 -11.05 38.57 6.29
C ASN A 204 -11.32 40.02 5.90
N PHE A 205 -11.39 40.92 6.88
CA PHE A 205 -11.78 42.31 6.63
C PHE A 205 -10.88 43.34 7.31
N GLU A 206 -10.72 43.31 8.62
CA GLU A 206 -10.09 44.41 9.36
C GLU A 206 -8.64 44.62 8.93
N CYS A 207 -7.85 43.55 8.79
CA CYS A 207 -6.46 43.61 8.32
C CYS A 207 -6.31 44.00 6.85
N LEU A 208 -7.42 44.06 6.11
CA LEU A 208 -7.48 44.42 4.69
C LEU A 208 -8.06 45.83 4.47
N ASN A 209 -7.98 46.70 5.46
CA ASN A 209 -8.50 48.06 5.40
C ASN A 209 -10.03 48.16 5.29
N LEU A 210 -10.76 47.14 5.77
CA LEU A 210 -12.21 47.10 5.81
C LEU A 210 -12.68 47.17 7.27
N ALA A 211 -12.84 48.37 7.81
CA ALA A 211 -13.34 48.59 9.17
C ALA A 211 -14.76 48.01 9.36
N LYS A 212 -15.20 47.79 10.60
CA LYS A 212 -16.48 47.16 10.93
C LYS A 212 -17.69 47.80 10.26
N ASP A 213 -17.63 49.13 10.12
CA ASP A 213 -18.73 49.95 9.54
C ASP A 213 -18.50 50.28 8.05
N HIS A 214 -17.60 49.60 7.36
CA HIS A 214 -17.30 49.93 5.96
C HIS A 214 -18.35 49.35 5.03
N PRO A 215 -18.98 50.18 4.13
CA PRO A 215 -20.06 49.72 3.27
C PRO A 215 -19.71 48.55 2.32
N ALA A 216 -18.45 48.38 1.97
CA ALA A 216 -18.00 47.28 1.10
C ALA A 216 -18.12 45.90 1.77
N ARG A 217 -18.39 45.83 3.09
CA ARG A 217 -18.70 44.56 3.76
C ARG A 217 -20.06 44.02 3.40
N ASP A 218 -21.06 44.91 3.31
CA ASP A 218 -22.43 44.54 2.93
C ASP A 218 -22.50 44.07 1.47
N MET A 219 -21.60 44.53 0.62
CA MET A 219 -21.48 44.09 -0.76
C MET A 219 -20.89 42.67 -0.93
N GLN A 220 -20.35 42.08 0.15
CA GLN A 220 -19.67 40.78 0.07
C GLN A 220 -20.58 39.59 0.40
N ASP A 221 -21.85 39.86 0.79
CA ASP A 221 -22.86 38.82 1.09
C ASP A 221 -22.27 37.60 1.86
N SER A 222 -21.71 37.90 3.04
CA SER A 222 -20.87 36.96 3.79
C SER A 222 -21.68 35.96 4.60
N PHE A 223 -21.25 34.69 4.64
CA PHE A 223 -21.80 33.65 5.52
C PHE A 223 -21.12 33.70 6.91
N TYR A 224 -21.76 34.33 7.88
CA TYR A 224 -21.30 34.36 9.26
C TYR A 224 -21.76 33.12 10.06
N LEU A 225 -20.83 32.47 10.72
CA LEU A 225 -21.12 31.39 11.71
C LEU A 225 -21.36 31.97 13.11
N THR A 226 -20.60 33.00 13.45
CA THR A 226 -20.75 33.82 14.65
C THR A 226 -20.55 35.27 14.29
N LYS A 227 -20.59 36.19 15.28
CA LYS A 227 -20.30 37.63 15.03
C LYS A 227 -18.87 37.91 14.52
N GLU A 228 -17.94 37.00 14.76
CA GLU A 228 -16.51 37.17 14.49
C GLU A 228 -15.91 36.11 13.60
N ILE A 229 -16.69 35.04 13.27
CA ILE A 229 -16.23 33.91 12.45
C ILE A 229 -17.16 33.78 11.27
N LEU A 230 -16.59 33.64 10.08
CA LEU A 230 -17.32 33.51 8.81
C LEU A 230 -16.64 32.51 7.88
N LEU A 231 -17.36 32.15 6.82
CA LEU A 231 -16.73 31.52 5.66
C LEU A 231 -16.05 32.62 4.84
N ARG A 232 -14.76 32.45 4.52
CA ARG A 232 -13.97 33.48 3.82
C ARG A 232 -14.63 33.88 2.48
N THR A 233 -14.72 35.15 2.22
CA THR A 233 -15.33 35.70 1.00
C THR A 233 -14.35 35.86 -0.16
N HIS A 234 -13.08 35.75 0.10
CA HIS A 234 -11.93 35.80 -0.81
C HIS A 234 -10.72 35.09 -0.17
N THR A 235 -9.67 34.86 -0.92
CA THR A 235 -8.46 34.21 -0.40
C THR A 235 -7.44 35.21 0.21
N SER A 236 -7.77 36.52 0.27
CA SER A 236 -6.93 37.57 0.87
C SER A 236 -6.54 37.33 2.32
N PRO A 237 -7.32 36.64 3.20
CA PRO A 237 -6.85 36.25 4.53
C PRO A 237 -5.54 35.47 4.51
N VAL A 238 -5.29 34.67 3.49
CA VAL A 238 -4.02 33.94 3.32
C VAL A 238 -2.87 34.90 3.10
N GLN A 239 -3.10 36.00 2.33
CA GLN A 239 -2.10 37.07 2.16
C GLN A 239 -1.76 37.72 3.51
N VAL A 240 -2.79 38.07 4.31
CA VAL A 240 -2.61 38.63 5.68
C VAL A 240 -1.83 37.67 6.55
N ARG A 241 -2.19 36.41 6.59
CA ARG A 241 -1.49 35.38 7.37
C ARG A 241 -0.03 35.20 6.92
N THR A 242 0.23 35.28 5.65
CA THR A 242 1.59 35.22 5.08
C THR A 242 2.41 36.45 5.48
N LEU A 243 1.85 37.67 5.37
CA LEU A 243 2.50 38.91 5.82
C LEU A 243 2.90 38.80 7.29
N ARG A 244 2.00 38.36 8.17
CA ARG A 244 2.21 38.26 9.62
C ARG A 244 3.15 37.13 10.05
N ARG A 245 3.32 36.11 9.21
CA ARG A 245 4.21 34.95 9.47
C ARG A 245 5.65 35.26 9.08
N HIS A 246 5.86 36.12 8.08
CA HIS A 246 7.19 36.49 7.61
C HIS A 246 7.78 37.63 8.43
N GLU A 247 9.10 37.78 8.37
CA GLU A 247 9.78 38.90 8.97
C GLU A 247 9.31 40.24 8.35
N PRO A 248 9.08 41.29 9.17
CA PRO A 248 8.67 42.58 8.65
C PRO A 248 9.58 43.12 7.55
N ASN A 249 8.97 43.63 6.48
CA ASN A 249 9.64 44.16 5.30
C ASN A 249 10.47 43.12 4.48
N SER A 250 10.34 41.81 4.77
CA SER A 250 10.95 40.79 3.92
C SER A 250 10.20 40.65 2.60
N PRO A 251 10.90 40.24 1.52
CA PRO A 251 10.27 40.01 0.24
C PRO A 251 9.25 38.85 0.30
N ILE A 252 8.08 39.03 -0.29
CA ILE A 252 7.04 38.01 -0.45
C ILE A 252 6.64 37.94 -1.90
N ARG A 253 6.49 36.72 -2.42
CA ARG A 253 5.92 36.46 -3.73
C ARG A 253 5.12 35.16 -3.66
N MET A 254 3.80 35.25 -3.55
CA MET A 254 2.94 34.12 -3.28
C MET A 254 1.64 34.16 -4.11
N ILE A 255 1.04 33.01 -4.31
CA ILE A 255 -0.35 32.84 -4.73
C ILE A 255 -1.12 32.06 -3.67
N ALA A 256 -2.39 32.36 -3.49
CA ALA A 256 -3.31 31.69 -2.59
C ALA A 256 -4.52 31.14 -3.38
N PRO A 257 -4.47 29.87 -3.81
CA PRO A 257 -5.64 29.20 -4.36
C PRO A 257 -6.58 28.73 -3.25
N GLY A 258 -7.88 28.75 -3.49
CA GLY A 258 -8.83 28.19 -2.54
C GLY A 258 -10.28 28.46 -2.84
N LYS A 259 -11.15 27.74 -2.14
CA LYS A 259 -12.60 27.98 -2.17
C LYS A 259 -12.95 29.22 -1.37
N VAL A 260 -13.95 29.92 -1.85
CA VAL A 260 -14.51 31.13 -1.21
C VAL A 260 -16.04 31.06 -1.27
N PHE A 261 -16.69 31.85 -0.41
CA PHE A 261 -18.09 31.68 -0.14
C PHE A 261 -18.80 33.06 -0.13
N ARG A 262 -19.86 33.20 -0.94
CA ARG A 262 -20.70 34.40 -0.98
C ARG A 262 -22.16 34.01 -1.16
N TRP A 263 -23.06 34.78 -0.58
CA TRP A 263 -24.50 34.55 -0.73
C TRP A 263 -24.98 35.07 -2.11
N ASP A 264 -24.54 34.40 -3.16
CA ASP A 264 -24.89 34.78 -4.53
C ASP A 264 -25.12 33.50 -5.34
N ASN A 265 -26.17 33.46 -6.18
CA ASN A 265 -26.54 32.27 -6.91
C ASN A 265 -27.32 32.63 -8.21
N ASP A 266 -26.62 32.72 -9.35
CA ASP A 266 -27.19 32.86 -10.66
C ASP A 266 -26.43 32.06 -11.72
N ALA A 267 -26.66 32.28 -13.03
CA ALA A 267 -25.96 31.57 -14.11
C ALA A 267 -24.43 31.84 -14.16
N THR A 268 -24.01 32.95 -13.54
CA THR A 268 -22.63 33.43 -13.55
C THR A 268 -21.97 33.41 -12.14
N HIS A 269 -22.76 33.16 -11.08
CA HIS A 269 -22.34 33.14 -9.71
C HIS A 269 -22.80 31.87 -8.98
N SER A 270 -21.96 31.36 -8.09
CA SER A 270 -22.25 30.23 -7.21
C SER A 270 -21.95 30.61 -5.78
N PRO A 271 -22.71 30.11 -4.78
CA PRO A 271 -22.42 30.31 -3.37
C PRO A 271 -21.02 29.84 -2.95
N VAL A 272 -20.48 28.87 -3.67
CA VAL A 272 -19.13 28.36 -3.52
C VAL A 272 -18.43 28.46 -4.87
N PHE A 273 -17.29 29.13 -4.89
CA PHE A 273 -16.46 29.22 -6.08
C PHE A 273 -14.98 29.21 -5.69
N HIS A 274 -14.09 29.19 -6.68
CA HIS A 274 -12.66 29.12 -6.43
C HIS A 274 -11.97 30.41 -6.88
N GLN A 275 -11.03 30.89 -6.06
CA GLN A 275 -10.17 32.01 -6.41
C GLN A 275 -8.71 31.62 -6.36
N VAL A 276 -7.91 32.31 -7.16
CA VAL A 276 -6.47 32.43 -6.97
C VAL A 276 -6.16 33.91 -6.78
N GLU A 277 -5.61 34.26 -5.63
CA GLU A 277 -5.08 35.59 -5.40
C GLU A 277 -3.56 35.55 -5.33
N GLY A 278 -2.92 36.61 -5.77
CA GLY A 278 -1.48 36.76 -5.71
C GLY A 278 -1.07 38.01 -4.94
N LEU A 279 0.06 37.91 -4.25
CA LEU A 279 0.69 39.00 -3.52
C LEU A 279 2.19 39.03 -3.84
N VAL A 280 2.67 40.22 -4.15
CA VAL A 280 4.10 40.53 -4.20
C VAL A 280 4.37 41.74 -3.31
N VAL A 281 5.32 41.63 -2.38
CA VAL A 281 5.82 42.70 -1.58
C VAL A 281 7.35 42.70 -1.63
N ASP A 282 7.95 43.83 -1.99
CA ASP A 282 9.40 44.01 -1.99
C ASP A 282 9.75 45.49 -2.07
N LYS A 283 11.02 45.82 -2.04
CA LYS A 283 11.50 47.17 -2.23
C LYS A 283 11.27 47.65 -3.65
N GLY A 284 10.65 48.83 -3.80
CA GLY A 284 10.55 49.51 -5.06
C GLY A 284 9.61 48.89 -6.10
N ILE A 285 8.66 48.07 -5.66
CA ILE A 285 7.63 47.49 -6.54
C ILE A 285 6.73 48.60 -7.10
N LYS A 286 6.43 48.55 -8.39
CA LYS A 286 5.66 49.55 -9.12
C LYS A 286 4.46 48.91 -9.85
N PHE A 287 3.52 49.73 -10.24
CA PHE A 287 2.37 49.28 -11.04
C PHE A 287 2.76 48.64 -12.41
N SER A 288 3.92 49.08 -12.95
CA SER A 288 4.49 48.45 -14.16
C SER A 288 4.84 46.98 -13.95
N ASP A 289 5.30 46.61 -12.71
CA ASP A 289 5.67 45.23 -12.39
C ASP A 289 4.41 44.33 -12.30
N LEU A 290 3.33 44.86 -11.70
CA LEU A 290 2.00 44.26 -11.75
C LEU A 290 1.55 44.02 -13.19
N LYS A 291 1.61 45.07 -14.01
CA LYS A 291 1.20 44.98 -15.40
C LYS A 291 2.00 43.92 -16.16
N GLY A 292 3.31 43.94 -16.06
CA GLY A 292 4.18 42.97 -16.74
C GLY A 292 3.93 41.51 -16.27
N THR A 293 3.71 41.31 -14.97
CA THR A 293 3.39 40.00 -14.42
C THR A 293 2.08 39.44 -14.98
N LEU A 294 1.03 40.26 -15.00
CA LEU A 294 -0.28 39.84 -15.52
C LEU A 294 -0.28 39.66 -17.04
N GLU A 295 0.45 40.48 -17.80
CA GLU A 295 0.62 40.28 -19.24
C GLU A 295 1.30 38.94 -19.57
N ILE A 296 2.37 38.58 -18.85
CA ILE A 296 3.05 37.28 -19.02
C ILE A 296 2.09 36.15 -18.72
N PHE A 297 1.41 36.20 -17.56
CA PHE A 297 0.46 35.18 -17.14
C PHE A 297 -0.69 34.99 -18.16
N LEU A 298 -1.34 36.07 -18.54
CA LEU A 298 -2.49 35.99 -19.44
C LEU A 298 -2.12 35.50 -20.85
N LYS A 299 -0.95 35.89 -21.35
CA LYS A 299 -0.42 35.39 -22.64
C LYS A 299 0.00 33.94 -22.57
N ASP A 300 0.59 33.47 -21.42
CA ASP A 300 0.93 32.07 -21.20
C ASP A 300 -0.34 31.18 -21.16
N LEU A 301 -1.44 31.70 -20.57
CA LEU A 301 -2.66 30.93 -20.37
C LEU A 301 -3.59 30.96 -21.61
N PHE A 302 -3.75 32.12 -22.27
CA PHE A 302 -4.71 32.32 -23.34
C PHE A 302 -4.09 32.47 -24.75
N GLY A 303 -2.76 32.48 -24.80
CA GLY A 303 -2.00 32.60 -26.05
C GLY A 303 -1.42 33.99 -26.28
N SER A 304 -0.38 34.06 -27.12
CA SER A 304 0.40 35.29 -27.40
C SER A 304 -0.41 36.45 -27.97
N ASP A 305 -1.50 36.14 -28.69
CA ASP A 305 -2.32 37.13 -29.41
C ASP A 305 -3.40 37.76 -28.54
N THR A 306 -3.47 37.37 -27.28
CA THR A 306 -4.43 37.90 -26.30
C THR A 306 -4.19 39.39 -26.11
N LYS A 307 -5.21 40.21 -26.39
CA LYS A 307 -5.22 41.66 -26.12
C LYS A 307 -5.61 41.86 -24.65
N ILE A 308 -4.90 42.75 -23.95
CA ILE A 308 -5.07 42.99 -22.53
C ILE A 308 -5.30 44.50 -22.33
N ARG A 309 -6.30 44.84 -21.52
CA ARG A 309 -6.64 46.21 -21.16
C ARG A 309 -6.78 46.35 -19.67
N PHE A 310 -6.19 47.38 -19.09
CA PHE A 310 -6.37 47.78 -17.70
C PHE A 310 -7.33 48.93 -17.62
N ARG A 311 -8.39 48.80 -16.81
CA ARG A 311 -9.37 49.85 -16.51
C ARG A 311 -9.19 50.26 -15.06
N ALA A 312 -9.24 51.57 -14.76
CA ALA A 312 -9.26 52.04 -13.37
C ALA A 312 -10.49 51.48 -12.64
N SER A 313 -10.27 51.02 -11.42
CA SER A 313 -11.31 50.49 -10.51
C SER A 313 -11.03 50.91 -9.08
N TYR A 314 -11.85 50.46 -8.17
CA TYR A 314 -11.69 50.70 -6.74
C TYR A 314 -11.85 49.41 -5.92
N PHE A 315 -10.84 49.10 -5.13
CA PHE A 315 -10.90 48.09 -4.07
C PHE A 315 -10.34 48.63 -2.77
N PRO A 316 -10.95 48.33 -1.59
CA PRO A 316 -10.52 48.92 -0.30
C PRO A 316 -9.08 48.59 0.07
N PHE A 317 -8.57 47.46 -0.37
CA PHE A 317 -7.26 46.92 -0.03
C PHE A 317 -6.15 47.26 -1.04
N THR A 318 -6.47 47.94 -2.14
CA THR A 318 -5.49 48.38 -3.13
C THR A 318 -5.67 49.85 -3.56
N GLU A 319 -4.56 50.55 -3.83
CA GLU A 319 -4.54 51.91 -4.34
C GLU A 319 -3.20 52.20 -5.06
N PRO A 320 -3.21 52.52 -6.38
CA PRO A 320 -4.35 52.48 -7.31
C PRO A 320 -4.82 51.04 -7.60
N SER A 321 -6.12 50.92 -7.91
CA SER A 321 -6.78 49.68 -8.30
C SER A 321 -7.10 49.67 -9.78
N ALA A 322 -7.13 48.45 -10.36
CA ALA A 322 -7.54 48.25 -11.75
C ALA A 322 -8.27 46.92 -11.93
N GLU A 323 -9.13 46.83 -12.90
CA GLU A 323 -9.67 45.62 -13.49
C GLU A 323 -8.94 45.32 -14.80
N VAL A 324 -8.79 44.04 -15.08
CA VAL A 324 -8.13 43.59 -16.29
C VAL A 324 -9.11 42.86 -17.17
N ASP A 325 -9.26 43.39 -18.40
CA ASP A 325 -10.08 42.81 -19.47
C ASP A 325 -9.15 42.15 -20.48
N ILE A 326 -9.64 41.05 -21.05
CA ILE A 326 -9.01 40.38 -22.19
C ILE A 326 -9.94 40.30 -23.39
N SER A 327 -9.35 40.24 -24.58
CA SER A 327 -10.08 40.00 -25.82
C SER A 327 -9.32 39.02 -26.71
N PHE A 328 -10.04 38.08 -27.30
CA PHE A 328 -9.51 37.06 -28.21
C PHE A 328 -9.90 37.41 -29.66
N ALA A 329 -8.93 37.47 -30.53
CA ALA A 329 -9.19 37.67 -31.97
C ALA A 329 -9.98 36.51 -32.60
N SER A 330 -9.93 35.31 -32.05
CA SER A 330 -10.54 34.09 -32.60
C SER A 330 -12.00 33.86 -32.17
N ARG A 331 -12.53 34.60 -31.18
CA ARG A 331 -13.88 34.40 -30.62
C ARG A 331 -14.87 35.51 -30.87
N THR A 332 -14.47 36.52 -31.63
CA THR A 332 -15.42 37.59 -32.05
C THR A 332 -16.45 37.04 -33.02
N HIS A 333 -17.60 36.63 -32.50
CA HIS A 333 -18.82 36.43 -33.32
C HIS A 333 -19.43 37.75 -33.75
N SER A 334 -18.89 38.87 -33.30
CA SER A 334 -19.30 40.21 -33.65
C SER A 334 -18.75 40.60 -35.04
N LYS A 335 -19.63 41.05 -35.90
CA LYS A 335 -19.29 41.64 -37.19
C LYS A 335 -18.75 43.09 -37.06
N SER A 336 -18.52 43.55 -35.82
CA SER A 336 -17.95 44.86 -35.52
C SER A 336 -16.44 44.76 -35.37
N ASP A 337 -15.71 45.76 -35.81
CA ASP A 337 -14.25 45.89 -35.66
C ASP A 337 -13.83 46.12 -34.20
N ASP A 338 -14.77 46.30 -33.27
CA ASP A 338 -14.50 46.47 -31.85
C ASP A 338 -14.32 45.11 -31.19
N PRO A 339 -13.21 44.87 -30.48
CA PRO A 339 -12.97 43.64 -29.76
C PRO A 339 -13.92 43.52 -28.56
N ASP A 340 -14.57 42.35 -28.42
CA ASP A 340 -15.34 42.01 -27.21
C ASP A 340 -14.42 41.90 -26.03
N TRP A 341 -14.54 42.83 -25.08
CA TRP A 341 -13.74 42.86 -23.87
C TRP A 341 -14.45 42.11 -22.75
N LEU A 342 -13.75 41.17 -22.14
CA LEU A 342 -14.24 40.37 -21.02
C LEU A 342 -13.36 40.61 -19.80
N GLU A 343 -13.98 41.06 -18.71
CA GLU A 343 -13.28 41.16 -17.41
C GLU A 343 -12.86 39.78 -16.90
N ILE A 344 -11.61 39.70 -16.45
CA ILE A 344 -11.02 38.44 -16.00
C ILE A 344 -10.54 38.49 -14.54
N LEU A 345 -10.03 39.62 -14.07
CA LEU A 345 -9.48 39.75 -12.74
C LEU A 345 -9.43 41.20 -12.25
N GLY A 346 -9.44 41.36 -10.92
CA GLY A 346 -9.13 42.60 -10.24
C GLY A 346 -7.69 42.62 -9.74
N CYS A 347 -7.07 43.81 -9.70
CA CYS A 347 -5.70 43.97 -9.23
C CYS A 347 -5.42 45.40 -8.74
N GLY A 348 -4.26 45.61 -8.12
CA GLY A 348 -3.79 46.95 -7.70
C GLY A 348 -2.54 46.92 -6.88
N MET A 349 -2.03 48.10 -6.57
CA MET A 349 -0.96 48.27 -5.59
C MET A 349 -1.54 48.09 -4.20
N VAL A 350 -0.84 47.35 -3.33
CA VAL A 350 -1.29 47.09 -1.97
C VAL A 350 -1.41 48.40 -1.22
N HIS A 351 -2.58 48.66 -0.62
CA HIS A 351 -2.83 49.89 0.10
C HIS A 351 -1.88 50.04 1.30
N SER A 352 -1.32 51.23 1.54
CA SER A 352 -0.35 51.50 2.62
C SER A 352 -0.84 51.06 4.00
N LYS A 353 -2.13 51.25 4.29
CA LYS A 353 -2.73 50.78 5.54
C LYS A 353 -2.70 49.25 5.68
N VAL A 354 -2.91 48.48 4.60
CA VAL A 354 -2.83 47.02 4.64
C VAL A 354 -1.43 46.58 5.03
N LEU A 355 -0.39 47.17 4.45
CA LEU A 355 1.00 46.94 4.84
C LEU A 355 1.23 47.25 6.33
N SER A 356 0.82 48.45 6.78
CA SER A 356 1.02 48.91 8.16
C SER A 356 0.27 48.06 9.18
N LEU A 357 -1.00 47.67 8.90
CA LEU A 357 -1.80 46.81 9.78
C LEU A 357 -1.21 45.42 9.95
N ASN A 358 -0.40 45.00 9.00
CA ASN A 358 0.23 43.66 9.00
C ASN A 358 1.73 43.71 9.31
N GLY A 359 2.24 44.84 9.87
CA GLY A 359 3.60 44.95 10.40
C GLY A 359 4.67 45.34 9.39
N TYR A 360 4.28 45.77 8.17
CA TYR A 360 5.20 46.22 7.13
C TYR A 360 5.23 47.72 7.06
N ASP A 361 6.41 48.28 6.86
CA ASP A 361 6.61 49.72 6.73
C ASP A 361 6.45 50.18 5.27
N PRO A 362 5.36 50.92 4.92
CA PRO A 362 5.12 51.33 3.54
C PRO A 362 6.12 52.36 3.01
N ALA A 363 6.98 52.91 3.85
CA ALA A 363 8.09 53.75 3.41
C ALA A 363 9.30 52.91 2.91
N LYS A 364 9.40 51.67 3.33
CA LYS A 364 10.50 50.74 2.98
C LYS A 364 10.14 49.76 1.85
N VAL A 365 8.89 49.30 1.81
CA VAL A 365 8.40 48.34 0.86
C VAL A 365 7.12 48.79 0.20
N SER A 366 6.89 48.30 -1.00
CA SER A 366 5.63 48.42 -1.74
C SER A 366 5.24 47.04 -2.27
N GLY A 367 4.02 46.90 -2.73
CA GLY A 367 3.56 45.61 -3.27
C GLY A 367 2.38 45.77 -4.19
N PHE A 368 2.06 44.70 -4.89
CA PHE A 368 0.83 44.58 -5.63
C PHE A 368 0.10 43.27 -5.29
N ALA A 369 -1.20 43.29 -5.51
CA ALA A 369 -2.06 42.13 -5.38
C ALA A 369 -3.00 42.02 -6.58
N PHE A 370 -3.45 40.80 -6.85
CA PHE A 370 -4.45 40.49 -7.85
C PHE A 370 -5.31 39.31 -7.41
N GLY A 371 -6.53 39.21 -7.95
CA GLY A 371 -7.42 38.10 -7.65
C GLY A 371 -8.29 37.73 -8.83
N MET A 372 -8.41 36.43 -9.12
CA MET A 372 -9.16 35.89 -10.24
C MET A 372 -10.04 34.71 -9.84
N GLY A 373 -11.22 34.60 -10.43
CA GLY A 373 -12.10 33.44 -10.29
C GLY A 373 -11.70 32.33 -11.25
N ILE A 374 -11.51 31.11 -10.73
CA ILE A 374 -11.07 29.96 -11.55
C ILE A 374 -12.18 29.54 -12.51
N GLU A 375 -13.43 29.59 -12.08
CA GLU A 375 -14.59 29.26 -12.89
C GLU A 375 -14.68 30.18 -14.15
N ARG A 376 -14.46 31.47 -13.97
CA ARG A 376 -14.46 32.43 -15.07
C ARG A 376 -13.37 32.11 -16.09
N ILE A 377 -12.18 31.78 -15.59
CA ILE A 377 -11.07 31.38 -16.46
C ILE A 377 -11.38 30.05 -17.16
N ALA A 378 -11.88 29.05 -16.45
CA ALA A 378 -12.22 27.75 -17.02
C ALA A 378 -13.34 27.85 -18.07
N MET A 379 -14.39 28.70 -17.84
CA MET A 379 -15.43 28.99 -18.82
C MET A 379 -14.83 29.53 -20.10
N LEU A 380 -13.90 30.47 -20.00
CA LEU A 380 -13.23 31.05 -21.16
C LEU A 380 -12.29 30.08 -21.87
N LEU A 381 -11.52 29.27 -21.11
CA LEU A 381 -10.60 28.30 -21.70
C LEU A 381 -11.33 27.20 -22.47
N TYR A 382 -12.43 26.71 -21.91
CA TYR A 382 -13.13 25.55 -22.43
C TYR A 382 -14.41 25.89 -23.23
N GLY A 383 -14.78 27.16 -23.32
CA GLY A 383 -16.00 27.57 -24.02
C GLY A 383 -17.30 27.14 -23.36
N ILE A 384 -17.34 27.25 -22.02
CA ILE A 384 -18.50 26.88 -21.21
C ILE A 384 -19.30 28.11 -20.88
N ASP A 385 -20.60 28.09 -21.20
CA ASP A 385 -21.48 29.26 -21.08
C ASP A 385 -22.18 29.38 -19.72
N ASP A 386 -22.27 28.27 -18.97
CA ASP A 386 -22.98 28.22 -17.70
C ASP A 386 -22.08 27.61 -16.62
N LEU A 387 -21.79 28.39 -15.56
CA LEU A 387 -20.96 28.01 -14.41
C LEU A 387 -21.51 26.81 -13.66
N ARG A 388 -22.83 26.63 -13.62
CA ARG A 388 -23.49 25.53 -12.89
C ARG A 388 -23.08 24.15 -13.40
N ASN A 389 -22.71 24.02 -14.67
CA ASN A 389 -22.23 22.79 -15.26
C ASN A 389 -21.01 22.19 -14.53
N PHE A 390 -20.19 23.03 -13.90
CA PHE A 390 -19.06 22.56 -13.11
C PHE A 390 -19.48 21.83 -11.83
N TYR A 391 -20.68 22.10 -11.30
CA TYR A 391 -21.15 21.63 -9.99
C TYR A 391 -22.29 20.61 -10.07
N GLU A 392 -22.98 20.49 -11.22
CA GLU A 392 -24.10 19.55 -11.41
C GLU A 392 -23.66 18.10 -11.51
N ASN A 393 -22.37 17.84 -11.64
CA ASN A 393 -21.79 16.49 -11.74
C ASN A 393 -22.36 15.65 -12.90
N ASP A 394 -22.74 16.28 -14.01
CA ASP A 394 -23.20 15.57 -15.20
C ASP A 394 -22.02 14.86 -15.88
N VAL A 395 -22.08 13.53 -15.90
CA VAL A 395 -21.02 12.69 -16.48
C VAL A 395 -20.84 12.95 -17.99
N ARG A 396 -21.89 13.37 -18.71
CA ARG A 396 -21.81 13.71 -20.15
C ARG A 396 -20.99 14.98 -20.36
N PHE A 397 -21.12 15.95 -19.44
CA PHE A 397 -20.32 17.17 -19.45
C PHE A 397 -18.87 16.86 -19.08
N LEU A 398 -18.65 16.17 -17.95
CA LEU A 398 -17.31 15.89 -17.43
C LEU A 398 -16.45 15.02 -18.36
N LYS A 399 -17.07 14.18 -19.19
CA LYS A 399 -16.35 13.34 -20.17
C LYS A 399 -15.79 14.11 -21.37
N GLN A 400 -16.11 15.38 -21.52
CA GLN A 400 -15.62 16.21 -22.63
C GLN A 400 -14.21 16.76 -22.36
N PHE A 401 -13.74 16.66 -21.14
CA PHE A 401 -12.46 17.17 -20.65
C PHE A 401 -11.56 16.03 -20.17
#